data_348aede12b803710f5d16768c3c96da5
#
_entry.id   348aede12b803710f5d16768c3c96da5
#
_cell.length_a   1.000
_cell.length_b   1.000
_cell.length_c   1.000
_cell.angle_alpha   90.00
_cell.angle_beta   90.00
_cell.angle_gamma   90.00
#
_symmetry.space_group_name_H-M   'P 1'
#
loop_
_entity.id
_entity.type
_entity.pdbx_description
1 polymer ?
#
loop_
_entity_poly.entity_id
_entity_poly.type
_entity_poly.pdbx_seq_one_letter_code
_entity_poly.pdbx_strand_id
1 'polypeptide(L)'
;AESYSDLFIKITDATTAVENKNQDKAKELIAEIQSDFESKDHHDSKAGKKVSQALVIKGEVTKDDLTKISSALLAFEKEQNPVDLEAEKDKLVSRLAPYFKNLQEAITAKDLDKTRQTYADLNNTWTRNEAVVRDHSTAYYGKIETAISLLRSSIETEPTDFTNIQSSYDDLKNGIDAFVKGEAISSA
;
A
#
# COMPACT_ATOMS: atom_id res chain seq x y z
N ALA A 1 13.35 12.99 6.55
CA ALA A 1 12.69 12.04 7.44
C ALA A 1 13.71 11.02 7.94
N GLU A 2 13.64 10.71 9.23
CA GLU A 2 14.54 9.72 9.82
C GLU A 2 14.16 8.31 9.36
N SER A 3 15.15 7.49 9.01
CA SER A 3 14.93 6.11 8.59
C SER A 3 15.04 5.16 9.79
N TYR A 4 14.16 4.19 9.83
CA TYR A 4 14.16 3.13 10.85
C TYR A 4 14.50 1.76 10.25
N SER A 5 15.03 1.75 9.03
CA SER A 5 15.36 0.52 8.29
C SER A 5 16.30 -0.39 9.07
N ASP A 6 17.32 0.17 9.74
CA ASP A 6 18.28 -0.60 10.52
C ASP A 6 17.61 -1.36 11.66
N LEU A 7 16.60 -0.75 12.29
CA LEU A 7 15.84 -1.41 13.35
C LEU A 7 14.99 -2.57 12.81
N PHE A 8 14.37 -2.38 11.65
CA PHE A 8 13.58 -3.46 11.02
C PHE A 8 14.47 -4.62 10.57
N ILE A 9 15.68 -4.34 10.09
CA ILE A 9 16.67 -5.38 9.75
C ILE A 9 17.01 -6.20 10.99
N LYS A 10 17.27 -5.54 12.11
CA LYS A 10 17.59 -6.23 13.38
C LYS A 10 16.41 -7.06 13.88
N ILE A 11 15.17 -6.60 13.69
CA ILE A 11 13.97 -7.39 14.01
C ILE A 11 13.92 -8.66 13.16
N THR A 12 14.23 -8.54 11.87
CA THR A 12 14.29 -9.70 10.95
C THR A 12 15.38 -10.68 11.39
N ASP A 13 16.56 -10.17 11.74
CA ASP A 13 17.67 -11.00 12.22
C ASP A 13 17.31 -11.70 13.54
N ALA A 14 16.61 -11.00 14.45
CA ALA A 14 16.13 -11.59 15.69
C ALA A 14 15.10 -12.69 15.43
N THR A 15 14.23 -12.51 14.44
CA THR A 15 13.26 -13.54 14.04
C THR A 15 13.98 -14.79 13.55
N THR A 16 15.01 -14.64 12.74
CA THR A 16 15.85 -15.75 12.27
C THR A 16 16.53 -16.44 13.45
N ALA A 17 17.05 -15.68 14.41
CA ALA A 17 17.68 -16.24 15.60
C ALA A 17 16.70 -17.08 16.43
N VAL A 18 15.46 -16.61 16.59
CA VAL A 18 14.40 -17.37 17.29
C VAL A 18 14.06 -18.65 16.53
N GLU A 19 13.95 -18.57 15.21
CA GLU A 19 13.69 -19.76 14.37
C GLU A 19 14.79 -20.82 14.50
N ASN A 20 16.05 -20.37 14.63
CA ASN A 20 17.20 -21.22 14.81
C ASN A 20 17.45 -21.62 16.26
N LYS A 21 16.54 -21.30 17.18
CA LYS A 21 16.62 -21.56 18.61
C LYS A 21 17.87 -20.94 19.26
N ASN A 22 18.35 -19.83 18.70
CA ASN A 22 19.49 -19.08 19.21
C ASN A 22 18.99 -17.92 20.08
N GLN A 23 18.61 -18.21 21.32
CA GLN A 23 18.08 -17.22 22.25
C GLN A 23 19.10 -16.16 22.66
N ASP A 24 20.37 -16.54 22.79
CA ASP A 24 21.43 -15.59 23.14
C ASP A 24 21.54 -14.49 22.06
N LYS A 25 21.52 -14.88 20.78
CA LYS A 25 21.56 -13.94 19.68
C LYS A 25 20.30 -13.08 19.62
N ALA A 26 19.13 -13.69 19.84
CA ALA A 26 17.86 -12.96 19.84
C ALA A 26 17.85 -11.90 20.94
N LYS A 27 18.29 -12.23 22.15
CA LYS A 27 18.37 -11.30 23.29
C LYS A 27 19.37 -10.18 23.03
N GLU A 28 20.53 -10.49 22.42
CA GLU A 28 21.54 -9.50 22.03
C GLU A 28 20.94 -8.49 21.05
N LEU A 29 20.22 -8.97 20.04
CA LEU A 29 19.57 -8.11 19.04
C LEU A 29 18.47 -7.24 19.66
N ILE A 30 17.67 -7.79 20.58
CA ILE A 30 16.67 -7.00 21.30
C ILE A 30 17.34 -5.85 22.07
N ALA A 31 18.46 -6.13 22.76
CA ALA A 31 19.21 -5.10 23.49
C ALA A 31 19.75 -4.03 22.55
N GLU A 32 20.25 -4.41 21.37
CA GLU A 32 20.72 -3.47 20.35
C GLU A 32 19.58 -2.60 19.82
N ILE A 33 18.43 -3.21 19.52
CA ILE A 33 17.24 -2.48 19.06
C ILE A 33 16.81 -1.46 20.12
N GLN A 34 16.78 -1.88 21.39
CA GLN A 34 16.41 -1.02 22.50
C GLN A 34 17.33 0.18 22.63
N SER A 35 18.64 -0.05 22.60
CA SER A 35 19.66 1.01 22.68
C SER A 35 19.56 1.97 21.50
N ASP A 36 19.44 1.46 20.28
CA ASP A 36 19.30 2.26 19.07
C ASP A 36 18.00 3.07 19.07
N PHE A 37 16.89 2.46 19.50
CA PHE A 37 15.60 3.15 19.54
C PHE A 37 15.62 4.30 20.55
N GLU A 38 16.23 4.10 21.73
CA GLU A 38 16.32 5.13 22.76
C GLU A 38 17.17 6.35 22.31
N SER A 39 18.00 6.19 21.27
CA SER A 39 18.75 7.29 20.68
C SER A 39 17.96 8.08 19.63
N LYS A 40 16.80 7.61 19.25
CA LYS A 40 15.97 8.26 18.23
C LYS A 40 15.20 9.44 18.79
N ASP A 41 15.00 10.46 17.97
CA ASP A 41 14.15 11.59 18.31
C ASP A 41 12.72 11.12 18.53
N HIS A 42 12.05 11.70 19.50
CA HIS A 42 10.65 11.40 19.84
C HIS A 42 10.39 9.97 20.33
N HIS A 43 11.45 9.25 20.75
CA HIS A 43 11.30 7.89 21.30
C HIS A 43 10.41 7.87 22.53
N ASP A 44 10.22 8.98 23.22
CA ASP A 44 9.36 9.13 24.40
C ASP A 44 7.93 9.59 24.07
N SER A 45 7.59 9.70 22.78
CA SER A 45 6.22 9.97 22.36
C SER A 45 5.28 8.83 22.75
N LYS A 46 3.98 9.02 22.63
CA LYS A 46 2.99 7.97 22.95
C LYS A 46 3.28 6.68 22.17
N ALA A 47 3.53 6.79 20.86
CA ALA A 47 3.86 5.64 20.03
C ALA A 47 5.25 5.09 20.37
N GLY A 48 6.21 5.96 20.70
CA GLY A 48 7.55 5.55 21.13
C GLY A 48 7.55 4.76 22.41
N LYS A 49 6.72 5.16 23.37
CA LYS A 49 6.57 4.42 24.64
C LYS A 49 6.05 3.01 24.40
N LYS A 50 5.17 2.82 23.41
CA LYS A 50 4.66 1.49 23.04
C LYS A 50 5.76 0.62 22.46
N VAL A 51 6.69 1.19 21.69
CA VAL A 51 7.86 0.46 21.20
C VAL A 51 8.73 0.02 22.37
N SER A 52 9.04 0.95 23.28
CA SER A 52 9.87 0.64 24.46
C SER A 52 9.24 -0.45 25.33
N GLN A 53 7.92 -0.42 25.52
CA GLN A 53 7.20 -1.46 26.26
C GLN A 53 7.27 -2.81 25.56
N ALA A 54 7.13 -2.84 24.25
CA ALA A 54 7.21 -4.08 23.46
C ALA A 54 8.60 -4.71 23.53
N LEU A 55 9.64 -3.91 23.70
CA LEU A 55 11.03 -4.36 23.82
C LEU A 55 11.37 -4.96 25.20
N VAL A 56 10.51 -4.77 26.20
CA VAL A 56 10.70 -5.37 27.52
C VAL A 56 10.17 -6.81 27.47
N ILE A 57 11.09 -7.77 27.38
CA ILE A 57 10.76 -9.19 27.26
C ILE A 57 11.32 -9.92 28.47
N LYS A 58 10.44 -10.64 29.16
CA LYS A 58 10.81 -11.48 30.28
C LYS A 58 10.91 -12.93 29.81
N GLY A 59 12.07 -13.54 30.01
CA GLY A 59 12.30 -14.92 29.58
C GLY A 59 12.71 -15.01 28.10
N GLU A 60 12.25 -16.05 27.43
CA GLU A 60 12.62 -16.30 26.03
C GLU A 60 11.95 -15.32 25.09
N VAL A 61 12.69 -14.96 24.04
CA VAL A 61 12.16 -14.15 22.94
C VAL A 61 11.37 -15.08 22.03
N THR A 62 10.13 -14.69 21.70
CA THR A 62 9.25 -15.47 20.81
C THR A 62 9.00 -14.70 19.52
N LYS A 63 8.50 -15.40 18.49
CA LYS A 63 8.06 -14.75 17.26
C LYS A 63 6.94 -13.74 17.51
N ASP A 64 6.04 -14.06 18.44
CA ASP A 64 4.96 -13.15 18.83
C ASP A 64 5.49 -11.84 19.40
N ASP A 65 6.51 -11.91 20.24
CA ASP A 65 7.19 -10.72 20.76
C ASP A 65 7.73 -9.85 19.63
N LEU A 66 8.36 -10.46 18.63
CA LEU A 66 8.95 -9.75 17.48
C LEU A 66 7.87 -9.14 16.58
N THR A 67 6.75 -9.81 16.43
CA THR A 67 5.59 -9.27 15.70
C THR A 67 5.05 -8.03 16.41
N LYS A 68 4.95 -8.06 17.74
CA LYS A 68 4.50 -6.90 18.52
C LYS A 68 5.47 -5.74 18.43
N ILE A 69 6.77 -6.00 18.48
CA ILE A 69 7.81 -4.97 18.33
C ILE A 69 7.71 -4.34 16.93
N SER A 70 7.60 -5.17 15.90
CA SER A 70 7.48 -4.70 14.51
C SER A 70 6.24 -3.83 14.32
N SER A 71 5.10 -4.24 14.85
CA SER A 71 3.84 -3.48 14.76
C SER A 71 3.94 -2.14 15.48
N ALA A 72 4.53 -2.12 16.68
CA ALA A 72 4.72 -0.88 17.42
C ALA A 72 5.69 0.07 16.72
N LEU A 73 6.77 -0.45 16.14
CA LEU A 73 7.74 0.36 15.40
C LEU A 73 7.14 0.94 14.12
N LEU A 74 6.31 0.16 13.40
CA LEU A 74 5.57 0.67 12.23
C LEU A 74 4.64 1.81 12.61
N ALA A 75 3.92 1.70 13.73
CA ALA A 75 3.05 2.76 14.21
C ALA A 75 3.85 4.02 14.58
N PHE A 76 5.01 3.86 15.21
CA PHE A 76 5.92 4.96 15.51
C PHE A 76 6.44 5.64 14.24
N GLU A 77 6.88 4.86 13.25
CA GLU A 77 7.35 5.38 11.96
C GLU A 77 6.26 6.22 11.28
N LYS A 78 5.02 5.75 11.28
CA LYS A 78 3.88 6.49 10.72
C LYS A 78 3.61 7.79 11.46
N GLU A 79 3.77 7.80 12.77
CA GLU A 79 3.63 9.02 13.59
C GLU A 79 4.70 10.06 13.23
N GLN A 80 5.95 9.60 13.03
CA GLN A 80 7.07 10.49 12.69
C GLN A 80 7.05 10.96 11.24
N ASN A 81 6.55 10.14 10.34
CA ASN A 81 6.53 10.40 8.90
C ASN A 81 5.09 10.24 8.38
N PRO A 82 4.18 11.16 8.77
CA PRO A 82 2.79 11.06 8.32
C PRO A 82 2.70 11.21 6.81
N VAL A 83 1.93 10.32 6.20
CA VAL A 83 1.65 10.41 4.77
C VAL A 83 0.63 11.52 4.55
N ASP A 84 0.93 12.46 3.66
CA ASP A 84 -0.05 13.44 3.22
C ASP A 84 -0.94 12.77 2.17
N LEU A 85 -2.04 12.22 2.61
CA LEU A 85 -2.97 11.48 1.76
C LEU A 85 -3.56 12.35 0.66
N GLU A 86 -3.87 13.61 0.94
CA GLU A 86 -4.42 14.51 -0.06
C GLU A 86 -3.42 14.78 -1.18
N ALA A 87 -2.14 15.00 -0.84
CA ALA A 87 -1.09 15.17 -1.83
C ALA A 87 -0.88 13.89 -2.64
N GLU A 88 -0.94 12.73 -2.02
CA GLU A 88 -0.82 11.44 -2.71
C GLU A 88 -2.00 11.19 -3.66
N LYS A 89 -3.22 11.56 -3.25
CA LYS A 89 -4.41 11.49 -4.11
C LYS A 89 -4.28 12.41 -5.33
N ASP A 90 -3.79 13.64 -5.13
CA ASP A 90 -3.58 14.59 -6.22
C ASP A 90 -2.57 14.06 -7.24
N LYS A 91 -1.49 13.45 -6.78
CA LYS A 91 -0.50 12.81 -7.65
C LYS A 91 -1.10 11.64 -8.43
N LEU A 92 -1.91 10.82 -7.78
CA LEU A 92 -2.59 9.69 -8.43
C LEU A 92 -3.46 10.18 -9.58
N VAL A 93 -4.32 11.18 -9.32
CA VAL A 93 -5.19 11.79 -10.34
C VAL A 93 -4.37 12.35 -11.48
N SER A 94 -3.33 13.14 -11.19
CA SER A 94 -2.50 13.77 -12.21
C SER A 94 -1.79 12.75 -13.10
N ARG A 95 -1.32 11.66 -12.52
CA ARG A 95 -0.61 10.60 -13.25
C ARG A 95 -1.53 9.78 -14.13
N LEU A 96 -2.77 9.54 -13.68
CA LEU A 96 -3.75 8.73 -14.42
C LEU A 96 -4.54 9.52 -15.46
N ALA A 97 -4.72 10.82 -15.26
CA ALA A 97 -5.57 11.66 -16.10
C ALA A 97 -5.26 11.56 -17.62
N PRO A 98 -3.99 11.66 -18.06
CA PRO A 98 -3.70 11.55 -19.51
C PRO A 98 -4.09 10.20 -20.10
N TYR A 99 -3.93 9.13 -19.32
CA TYR A 99 -4.23 7.77 -19.76
C TYR A 99 -5.72 7.51 -19.83
N PHE A 100 -6.50 8.04 -18.89
CA PHE A 100 -7.96 7.99 -18.96
C PHE A 100 -8.46 8.78 -20.20
N LYS A 101 -7.90 9.95 -20.43
CA LYS A 101 -8.25 10.75 -21.59
C LYS A 101 -7.99 10.00 -22.91
N ASN A 102 -6.79 9.43 -23.05
CA ASN A 102 -6.41 8.69 -24.25
C ASN A 102 -7.30 7.47 -24.47
N LEU A 103 -7.62 6.74 -23.42
CA LEU A 103 -8.50 5.59 -23.52
C LEU A 103 -9.93 6.01 -23.91
N GLN A 104 -10.45 7.06 -23.29
CA GLN A 104 -11.79 7.58 -23.68
C GLN A 104 -11.83 7.98 -25.14
N GLU A 105 -10.80 8.65 -25.65
CA GLU A 105 -10.73 9.04 -27.06
C GLU A 105 -10.75 7.82 -27.98
N ALA A 106 -10.02 6.76 -27.63
CA ALA A 106 -9.98 5.51 -28.39
C ALA A 106 -11.35 4.82 -28.41
N ILE A 107 -12.04 4.79 -27.26
CA ILE A 107 -13.39 4.21 -27.13
C ILE A 107 -14.39 5.01 -27.98
N THR A 108 -14.34 6.32 -27.89
CA THR A 108 -15.23 7.21 -28.66
C THR A 108 -15.02 7.03 -30.15
N ALA A 109 -13.78 6.86 -30.59
CA ALA A 109 -13.44 6.62 -31.99
C ALA A 109 -13.73 5.18 -32.45
N LYS A 110 -14.10 4.30 -31.53
CA LYS A 110 -14.31 2.86 -31.79
C LYS A 110 -13.09 2.21 -32.44
N ASP A 111 -11.91 2.63 -32.02
CA ASP A 111 -10.63 2.09 -32.48
C ASP A 111 -10.16 1.02 -31.50
N LEU A 112 -10.37 -0.25 -31.84
CA LEU A 112 -10.07 -1.36 -30.93
C LEU A 112 -8.58 -1.48 -30.65
N ASP A 113 -7.72 -1.36 -31.64
CA ASP A 113 -6.26 -1.47 -31.44
C ASP A 113 -5.75 -0.37 -30.52
N LYS A 114 -6.21 0.86 -30.72
CA LYS A 114 -5.85 1.98 -29.86
C LYS A 114 -6.43 1.83 -28.47
N THR A 115 -7.64 1.26 -28.34
CA THR A 115 -8.27 0.96 -27.06
C THR A 115 -7.42 -0.04 -26.26
N ARG A 116 -6.94 -1.11 -26.89
CA ARG A 116 -6.05 -2.08 -26.26
C ARG A 116 -4.75 -1.45 -25.78
N GLN A 117 -4.13 -0.64 -26.62
CA GLN A 117 -2.87 0.03 -26.30
C GLN A 117 -3.03 1.02 -25.16
N THR A 118 -4.04 1.88 -25.23
CA THR A 118 -4.28 2.89 -24.19
C THR A 118 -4.71 2.26 -22.88
N TYR A 119 -5.47 1.15 -22.93
CA TYR A 119 -5.76 0.38 -21.72
C TYR A 119 -4.48 -0.18 -21.07
N ALA A 120 -3.58 -0.74 -21.88
CA ALA A 120 -2.32 -1.28 -21.35
C ALA A 120 -1.49 -0.20 -20.66
N ASP A 121 -1.44 1.00 -21.26
CA ASP A 121 -0.71 2.14 -20.69
C ASP A 121 -1.35 2.59 -19.37
N LEU A 122 -2.68 2.63 -19.31
CA LEU A 122 -3.42 2.98 -18.09
C LEU A 122 -3.13 1.94 -16.97
N ASN A 123 -3.21 0.67 -17.32
CA ASN A 123 -2.99 -0.41 -16.35
C ASN A 123 -1.55 -0.39 -15.81
N ASN A 124 -0.56 -0.17 -16.67
CA ASN A 124 0.84 -0.06 -16.26
C ASN A 124 1.05 1.12 -15.31
N THR A 125 0.42 2.25 -15.59
CA THR A 125 0.51 3.45 -14.75
C THR A 125 -0.19 3.21 -13.41
N TRP A 126 -1.36 2.56 -13.41
CA TRP A 126 -2.04 2.16 -12.19
C TRP A 126 -1.16 1.27 -11.33
N THR A 127 -0.56 0.23 -11.91
CA THR A 127 0.30 -0.71 -11.18
C THR A 127 1.45 0.00 -10.47
N ARG A 128 2.02 1.03 -11.09
CA ARG A 128 3.12 1.83 -10.49
C ARG A 128 2.65 2.77 -9.39
N ASN A 129 1.35 3.07 -9.30
CA ASN A 129 0.80 4.06 -8.37
C ASN A 129 -0.26 3.49 -7.42
N GLU A 130 -0.57 2.21 -7.53
CA GLU A 130 -1.64 1.54 -6.77
C GLU A 130 -1.44 1.55 -5.26
N ALA A 131 -0.19 1.68 -4.80
CA ALA A 131 0.14 1.65 -3.38
C ALA A 131 -0.62 2.71 -2.57
N VAL A 132 -0.89 3.86 -3.15
CA VAL A 132 -1.68 4.92 -2.51
C VAL A 132 -3.05 4.39 -2.09
N VAL A 133 -3.71 3.63 -2.96
CA VAL A 133 -5.03 3.06 -2.67
C VAL A 133 -4.89 1.86 -1.74
N ARG A 134 -4.00 0.93 -2.08
CA ARG A 134 -3.83 -0.31 -1.31
C ARG A 134 -3.50 -0.04 0.15
N ASP A 135 -2.60 0.91 0.42
CA ASP A 135 -2.12 1.20 1.78
C ASP A 135 -3.15 1.94 2.61
N HIS A 136 -4.13 2.60 1.99
CA HIS A 136 -5.16 3.37 2.69
C HIS A 136 -6.52 2.70 2.73
N SER A 137 -6.84 1.84 1.77
CA SER A 137 -8.14 1.18 1.72
C SER A 137 -8.08 -0.14 0.93
N THR A 138 -8.05 -1.26 1.62
CA THR A 138 -8.12 -2.57 0.99
C THR A 138 -9.43 -2.75 0.22
N ALA A 139 -10.52 -2.16 0.72
CA ALA A 139 -11.83 -2.24 0.07
C ALA A 139 -11.83 -1.51 -1.28
N TYR A 140 -11.28 -0.29 -1.34
CA TYR A 140 -11.16 0.43 -2.60
C TYR A 140 -10.16 -0.22 -3.54
N TYR A 141 -9.06 -0.72 -3.01
CA TYR A 141 -8.08 -1.45 -3.82
C TYR A 141 -8.75 -2.64 -4.54
N GLY A 142 -9.48 -3.46 -3.82
CA GLY A 142 -10.21 -4.59 -4.40
C GLY A 142 -11.25 -4.17 -5.43
N LYS A 143 -12.00 -3.11 -5.15
CA LYS A 143 -13.01 -2.58 -6.07
C LYS A 143 -12.38 -2.08 -7.37
N ILE A 144 -11.27 -1.34 -7.29
CA ILE A 144 -10.58 -0.82 -8.46
C ILE A 144 -9.92 -1.95 -9.25
N GLU A 145 -9.25 -2.89 -8.59
CA GLU A 145 -8.66 -4.06 -9.25
C GLU A 145 -9.72 -4.88 -10.02
N THR A 146 -10.89 -5.07 -9.41
CA THR A 146 -12.02 -5.74 -10.07
C THR A 146 -12.48 -4.96 -11.30
N ALA A 147 -12.60 -3.64 -11.19
CA ALA A 147 -13.00 -2.79 -12.31
C ALA A 147 -11.99 -2.83 -13.46
N ILE A 148 -10.69 -2.86 -13.14
CA ILE A 148 -9.62 -3.00 -14.15
C ILE A 148 -9.75 -4.34 -14.88
N SER A 149 -9.97 -5.43 -14.14
CA SER A 149 -10.13 -6.76 -14.74
C SER A 149 -11.37 -6.85 -15.63
N LEU A 150 -12.48 -6.23 -15.21
CA LEU A 150 -13.70 -6.19 -16.01
C LEU A 150 -13.51 -5.37 -17.28
N LEU A 151 -12.77 -4.26 -17.22
CA LEU A 151 -12.47 -3.47 -18.40
C LEU A 151 -11.62 -4.28 -19.38
N ARG A 152 -10.59 -4.97 -18.91
CA ARG A 152 -9.78 -5.85 -19.76
C ARG A 152 -10.67 -6.90 -20.44
N SER A 153 -11.51 -7.56 -19.68
CA SER A 153 -12.42 -8.58 -20.18
C SER A 153 -13.35 -8.04 -21.25
N SER A 154 -13.90 -6.83 -21.04
CA SER A 154 -14.76 -6.14 -22.01
C SER A 154 -14.02 -5.87 -23.32
N ILE A 155 -12.76 -5.45 -23.25
CA ILE A 155 -11.93 -5.16 -24.43
C ILE A 155 -11.58 -6.44 -25.19
N GLU A 156 -11.35 -7.55 -24.48
CA GLU A 156 -10.96 -8.84 -25.08
C GLU A 156 -12.15 -9.67 -25.58
N THR A 157 -13.37 -9.30 -25.21
CA THR A 157 -14.58 -10.04 -25.60
C THR A 157 -14.88 -9.84 -27.09
N GLU A 158 -15.19 -10.95 -27.75
CA GLU A 158 -15.60 -10.94 -29.16
C GLU A 158 -17.06 -11.40 -29.30
N PRO A 159 -17.85 -10.75 -30.16
CA PRO A 159 -17.52 -9.57 -30.95
C PRO A 159 -17.34 -8.33 -30.07
N THR A 160 -16.58 -7.33 -30.58
CA THR A 160 -16.31 -6.10 -29.85
C THR A 160 -17.61 -5.33 -29.60
N ASP A 161 -17.82 -4.92 -28.34
CA ASP A 161 -18.96 -4.11 -27.92
C ASP A 161 -18.46 -2.85 -27.19
N PHE A 162 -18.39 -1.75 -27.91
CA PHE A 162 -17.90 -0.49 -27.35
C PHE A 162 -18.85 0.11 -26.32
N THR A 163 -20.12 -0.24 -26.31
CA THR A 163 -21.04 0.17 -25.25
C THR A 163 -20.67 -0.48 -23.95
N ASN A 164 -20.35 -1.76 -23.97
CA ASN A 164 -19.90 -2.50 -22.78
C ASN A 164 -18.51 -2.01 -22.32
N ILE A 165 -17.61 -1.74 -23.25
CA ILE A 165 -16.28 -1.19 -22.93
C ILE A 165 -16.43 0.17 -22.24
N GLN A 166 -17.29 1.05 -22.74
CA GLN A 166 -17.55 2.35 -22.12
C GLN A 166 -18.10 2.21 -20.71
N SER A 167 -19.03 1.29 -20.50
CA SER A 167 -19.61 1.02 -19.18
C SER A 167 -18.54 0.58 -18.19
N SER A 168 -17.67 -0.35 -18.59
CA SER A 168 -16.56 -0.83 -17.73
C SER A 168 -15.53 0.27 -17.48
N TYR A 169 -15.24 1.10 -18.46
CA TYR A 169 -14.38 2.28 -18.29
C TYR A 169 -14.97 3.24 -17.25
N ASP A 170 -16.26 3.54 -17.36
CA ASP A 170 -16.94 4.43 -16.43
C ASP A 170 -16.88 3.91 -15.00
N ASP A 171 -17.07 2.60 -14.81
CA ASP A 171 -17.00 1.97 -13.50
C ASP A 171 -15.61 2.13 -12.87
N LEU A 172 -14.56 1.93 -13.67
CA LEU A 172 -13.18 2.12 -13.21
C LEU A 172 -12.92 3.57 -12.81
N LYS A 173 -13.27 4.51 -13.69
CA LYS A 173 -13.04 5.94 -13.43
C LYS A 173 -13.82 6.39 -12.19
N ASN A 174 -15.07 5.97 -12.07
CA ASN A 174 -15.91 6.29 -10.91
C ASN A 174 -15.35 5.70 -9.61
N GLY A 175 -14.78 4.50 -9.67
CA GLY A 175 -14.13 3.87 -8.51
C GLY A 175 -12.93 4.67 -8.00
N ILE A 176 -12.09 5.14 -8.91
CA ILE A 176 -10.94 5.98 -8.56
C ILE A 176 -11.40 7.35 -8.05
N ASP A 177 -12.36 7.97 -8.71
CA ASP A 177 -12.92 9.26 -8.30
C ASP A 177 -13.55 9.18 -6.90
N ALA A 178 -14.25 8.10 -6.59
CA ALA A 178 -14.86 7.88 -5.27
C ALA A 178 -13.79 7.74 -4.18
N PHE A 179 -12.72 7.02 -4.45
CA PHE A 179 -11.59 6.92 -3.52
C PHE A 179 -10.99 8.31 -3.24
N VAL A 180 -10.74 9.09 -4.30
CA VAL A 180 -10.14 10.42 -4.19
C VAL A 180 -11.04 11.36 -3.37
N LYS A 181 -12.36 11.29 -3.56
CA LYS A 181 -13.32 12.09 -2.80
C LYS A 181 -13.53 11.62 -1.37
N GLY A 182 -13.00 10.45 -1.02
CA GLY A 182 -13.16 9.88 0.32
C GLY A 182 -14.56 9.35 0.58
N GLU A 183 -15.28 8.91 -0.45
CA GLU A 183 -16.62 8.34 -0.30
C GLU A 183 -16.56 6.98 0.40
N ALA A 184 -17.57 6.69 1.23
CA ALA A 184 -17.70 5.37 1.84
C ALA A 184 -18.13 4.35 0.79
N ILE A 185 -17.56 3.13 0.86
CA ILE A 185 -18.00 2.04 0.00
C ILE A 185 -19.29 1.48 0.56
N SER A 186 -20.31 1.43 -0.31
CA SER A 186 -21.56 0.76 0.05
C SER A 186 -21.32 -0.75 0.18
N SER A 187 -21.80 -1.35 1.28
CA SER A 187 -21.69 -2.79 1.54
C SER A 187 -22.88 -3.59 0.97
N ALA A 188 -23.61 -2.98 0.09
CA ALA A 188 -24.76 -3.66 -0.53
C ALA A 188 -24.35 -4.73 -1.53
#